data_49b57e0b3ad45956d56925eb876c15d4
#
_entry.id   49b57e0b3ad45956d56925eb876c15d4
#
_cell.length_a   1.000
_cell.length_b   1.000
_cell.length_c   1.000
_cell.angle_alpha   90.00
_cell.angle_beta   90.00
_cell.angle_gamma   90.00
#
_symmetry.space_group_name_H-M   'P 1'
#
loop_
_entity.id
_entity.type
_entity.pdbx_description
1 polymer ?
#
loop_
_entity_poly.entity_id
_entity_poly.type
_entity_poly.pdbx_seq_one_letter_code
_entity_poly.pdbx_strand_id
1 'polypeptide(L)'
;MKPEISVVMAVYNGETYIREQLDSILAQLSDTDELILSYNKSKDRTEEILREYERAFKQVRVVECLEKGVQANFENAVRNARGDYIFLSDQDDIWLPEKIEKCKRCFHETGAELIMHNAYIADEAPGSIRDISVFQGRITKKGIVRKMLKSSYHGCCMAFRKSLKEKILPIPRGPFFHDVWIGMTAEIFKR
;
A
#
# COMPACT_ATOMS: atom_id res chain seq x y z
N MET A 1 2.88 -21.88 -6.01
CA MET A 1 3.75 -21.52 -4.86
C MET A 1 3.08 -20.39 -4.09
N LYS A 2 3.36 -20.24 -2.80
CA LYS A 2 2.87 -19.13 -1.99
C LYS A 2 3.69 -17.88 -2.34
N PRO A 3 3.06 -16.69 -2.56
CA PRO A 3 3.81 -15.47 -2.81
C PRO A 3 4.63 -15.06 -1.56
N GLU A 4 5.78 -14.45 -1.79
CA GLU A 4 6.54 -13.79 -0.73
C GLU A 4 5.99 -12.38 -0.51
N ILE A 5 5.71 -11.67 -1.60
CA ILE A 5 5.21 -10.30 -1.61
C ILE A 5 3.75 -10.26 -2.05
N SER A 6 2.93 -9.51 -1.32
CA SER A 6 1.63 -9.01 -1.79
C SER A 6 1.68 -7.49 -1.82
N VAL A 7 1.44 -6.91 -2.99
CA VAL A 7 1.12 -5.49 -3.09
C VAL A 7 -0.40 -5.36 -3.10
N VAL A 8 -0.96 -4.49 -2.30
CA VAL A 8 -2.40 -4.26 -2.19
C VAL A 8 -2.73 -2.81 -2.50
N MET A 9 -3.68 -2.59 -3.40
CA MET A 9 -4.09 -1.28 -3.87
C MET A 9 -5.60 -1.12 -3.79
N ALA A 10 -6.04 0.00 -3.26
CA ALA A 10 -7.45 0.42 -3.30
C ALA A 10 -7.66 1.33 -4.51
N VAL A 11 -8.61 0.99 -5.38
CA VAL A 11 -8.79 1.67 -6.67
C VAL A 11 -10.21 2.22 -6.80
N TYR A 12 -10.31 3.48 -7.21
CA TYR A 12 -11.56 4.15 -7.56
C TYR A 12 -11.30 5.39 -8.43
N ASN A 13 -11.89 5.45 -9.64
CA ASN A 13 -11.69 6.54 -10.61
C ASN A 13 -10.21 6.88 -10.84
N GLY A 14 -9.41 5.88 -11.19
CA GLY A 14 -7.95 5.99 -11.30
C GLY A 14 -7.43 6.04 -12.73
N GLU A 15 -8.30 6.17 -13.75
CA GLU A 15 -7.94 6.07 -15.17
C GLU A 15 -6.68 6.87 -15.55
N THR A 16 -6.52 8.05 -14.95
CA THR A 16 -5.44 8.99 -15.33
C THR A 16 -4.05 8.50 -14.95
N TYR A 17 -3.88 7.87 -13.77
CA TYR A 17 -2.57 7.60 -13.19
C TYR A 17 -2.24 6.11 -13.06
N ILE A 18 -3.27 5.26 -13.06
CA ILE A 18 -3.12 3.88 -12.62
C ILE A 18 -2.14 3.06 -13.47
N ARG A 19 -2.01 3.33 -14.76
CA ARG A 19 -1.10 2.58 -15.64
C ARG A 19 0.36 2.74 -15.22
N GLU A 20 0.82 3.98 -14.99
CA GLU A 20 2.18 4.25 -14.56
C GLU A 20 2.49 3.60 -13.22
N GLN A 21 1.52 3.65 -12.29
CA GLN A 21 1.67 3.00 -10.99
C GLN A 21 1.76 1.48 -11.11
N LEU A 22 0.89 0.85 -11.89
CA LEU A 22 0.92 -0.60 -12.11
C LEU A 22 2.23 -1.05 -12.74
N ASP A 23 2.71 -0.34 -13.75
CA ASP A 23 3.99 -0.65 -14.43
C ASP A 23 5.17 -0.53 -13.46
N SER A 24 5.19 0.51 -12.60
CA SER A 24 6.26 0.72 -11.62
C SER A 24 6.31 -0.36 -10.53
N ILE A 25 5.16 -0.94 -10.17
CA ILE A 25 5.05 -2.05 -9.24
C ILE A 25 5.46 -3.35 -9.90
N LEU A 26 4.90 -3.66 -11.07
CA LEU A 26 5.14 -4.91 -11.79
C LEU A 26 6.61 -5.10 -12.18
N ALA A 27 7.31 -4.00 -12.45
CA ALA A 27 8.76 -4.02 -12.70
C ALA A 27 9.60 -4.56 -11.53
N GLN A 28 9.03 -4.64 -10.32
CA GLN A 28 9.72 -5.10 -9.10
C GLN A 28 9.19 -6.44 -8.56
N LEU A 29 8.05 -6.93 -9.08
CA LEU A 29 7.47 -8.20 -8.64
C LEU A 29 8.09 -9.39 -9.39
N SER A 30 8.37 -10.43 -8.63
CA SER A 30 8.72 -11.72 -9.22
C SER A 30 7.47 -12.44 -9.76
N ASP A 31 7.69 -13.49 -10.51
CA ASP A 31 6.63 -14.33 -11.09
C ASP A 31 5.72 -15.02 -10.04
N THR A 32 6.17 -15.13 -8.81
CA THR A 32 5.45 -15.77 -7.71
C THR A 32 4.76 -14.77 -6.78
N ASP A 33 5.08 -13.48 -6.89
CA ASP A 33 4.46 -12.42 -6.09
C ASP A 33 3.06 -12.07 -6.61
N GLU A 34 2.32 -11.25 -5.88
CA GLU A 34 0.97 -10.87 -6.27
C GLU A 34 0.72 -9.37 -6.10
N LEU A 35 -0.06 -8.82 -7.03
CA LEU A 35 -0.62 -7.48 -6.99
C LEU A 35 -2.14 -7.58 -6.92
N ILE A 36 -2.73 -7.17 -5.80
CA ILE A 36 -4.17 -7.23 -5.57
C ILE A 36 -4.76 -5.85 -5.75
N LEU A 37 -5.58 -5.72 -6.79
CA LEU A 37 -6.28 -4.50 -7.14
C LEU A 37 -7.72 -4.62 -6.65
N SER A 38 -7.99 -4.07 -5.46
CA SER A 38 -9.35 -3.99 -4.96
C SER A 38 -10.01 -2.73 -5.47
N TYR A 39 -11.17 -2.83 -6.11
CA TYR A 39 -11.79 -1.67 -6.71
C TYR A 39 -13.24 -1.50 -6.29
N ASN A 40 -13.65 -0.25 -6.12
CA ASN A 40 -15.04 0.15 -6.12
C ASN A 40 -15.46 0.50 -7.56
N LYS A 41 -16.71 0.20 -7.92
CA LYS A 41 -17.24 0.47 -9.25
C LYS A 41 -17.03 1.94 -9.64
N SER A 42 -16.18 2.15 -10.63
CA SER A 42 -15.77 3.45 -11.13
C SER A 42 -16.67 3.99 -12.23
N LYS A 43 -16.58 5.27 -12.55
CA LYS A 43 -17.38 5.93 -13.61
C LYS A 43 -16.55 6.17 -14.89
N ASP A 44 -15.27 5.95 -14.81
CA ASP A 44 -14.29 6.10 -15.88
C ASP A 44 -13.81 4.72 -16.39
N ARG A 45 -12.75 4.69 -17.18
CA ARG A 45 -12.20 3.45 -17.74
C ARG A 45 -11.34 2.64 -16.78
N THR A 46 -11.33 2.97 -15.50
CA THR A 46 -10.50 2.28 -14.49
C THR A 46 -10.68 0.76 -14.56
N GLU A 47 -11.93 0.26 -14.51
CA GLU A 47 -12.18 -1.19 -14.49
C GLU A 47 -11.66 -1.88 -15.76
N GLU A 48 -11.83 -1.25 -16.93
CA GLU A 48 -11.29 -1.76 -18.19
C GLU A 48 -9.77 -1.94 -18.12
N ILE A 49 -9.05 -0.92 -17.59
CA ILE A 49 -7.61 -0.95 -17.41
C ILE A 49 -7.20 -2.07 -16.44
N LEU A 50 -7.87 -2.20 -15.30
CA LEU A 50 -7.57 -3.27 -14.34
C LEU A 50 -7.68 -4.65 -14.98
N ARG A 51 -8.73 -4.89 -15.78
CA ARG A 51 -8.95 -6.17 -16.47
C ARG A 51 -7.94 -6.41 -17.58
N GLU A 52 -7.43 -5.37 -18.24
CA GLU A 52 -6.29 -5.51 -19.18
C GLU A 52 -5.05 -6.05 -18.46
N TYR A 53 -4.68 -5.45 -17.33
CA TYR A 53 -3.52 -5.88 -16.54
C TYR A 53 -3.70 -7.28 -15.96
N GLU A 54 -4.88 -7.63 -15.46
CA GLU A 54 -5.18 -8.98 -14.96
C GLU A 54 -5.00 -10.05 -16.04
N ARG A 55 -5.34 -9.75 -17.30
CA ARG A 55 -5.15 -10.67 -18.43
C ARG A 55 -3.71 -10.75 -18.91
N ALA A 56 -2.98 -9.64 -18.80
CA ALA A 56 -1.60 -9.56 -19.29
C ALA A 56 -0.55 -10.10 -18.28
N PHE A 57 -0.82 -9.97 -16.99
CA PHE A 57 0.15 -10.28 -15.93
C PHE A 57 -0.44 -11.28 -14.92
N LYS A 58 0.18 -12.45 -14.81
CA LYS A 58 -0.25 -13.52 -13.88
C LYS A 58 -0.17 -13.13 -12.40
N GLN A 59 0.62 -12.12 -12.07
CA GLN A 59 0.76 -11.57 -10.72
C GLN A 59 -0.46 -10.73 -10.32
N VAL A 60 -1.20 -10.19 -11.30
CA VAL A 60 -2.33 -9.28 -11.06
C VAL A 60 -3.59 -10.06 -10.77
N ARG A 61 -4.30 -9.63 -9.75
CA ARG A 61 -5.62 -10.14 -9.38
C ARG A 61 -6.55 -9.00 -9.03
N VAL A 62 -7.66 -8.90 -9.75
CA VAL A 62 -8.67 -7.85 -9.57
C VAL A 62 -9.82 -8.37 -8.73
N VAL A 63 -10.14 -7.68 -7.64
CA VAL A 63 -11.23 -8.05 -6.72
C VAL A 63 -12.18 -6.88 -6.52
N GLU A 64 -13.46 -7.10 -6.71
CA GLU A 64 -14.48 -6.07 -6.48
C GLU A 64 -14.73 -5.88 -4.98
N CYS A 65 -14.82 -4.63 -4.55
CA CYS A 65 -15.26 -4.25 -3.22
C CYS A 65 -16.66 -3.63 -3.30
N LEU A 66 -17.65 -4.34 -2.78
CA LEU A 66 -19.06 -3.87 -2.82
C LEU A 66 -19.32 -2.74 -1.83
N GLU A 67 -18.63 -2.75 -0.69
CA GLU A 67 -18.69 -1.66 0.28
C GLU A 67 -17.88 -0.46 -0.22
N LYS A 68 -18.51 0.71 -0.26
CA LYS A 68 -17.86 1.93 -0.74
C LYS A 68 -16.93 2.53 0.29
N GLY A 69 -15.86 3.12 -0.20
CA GLY A 69 -14.91 3.90 0.60
C GLY A 69 -13.53 3.26 0.69
N VAL A 70 -12.54 4.13 0.88
CA VAL A 70 -11.12 3.76 0.84
C VAL A 70 -10.76 2.71 1.90
N GLN A 71 -11.32 2.81 3.11
CA GLN A 71 -11.06 1.87 4.21
C GLN A 71 -11.56 0.47 3.88
N ALA A 72 -12.80 0.36 3.37
CA ALA A 72 -13.38 -0.90 2.94
C ALA A 72 -12.59 -1.52 1.79
N ASN A 73 -12.17 -0.68 0.86
CA ASN A 73 -11.44 -1.12 -0.32
C ASN A 73 -10.04 -1.63 0.05
N PHE A 74 -9.30 -0.93 0.93
CA PHE A 74 -8.03 -1.44 1.47
C PHE A 74 -8.24 -2.71 2.31
N GLU A 75 -9.28 -2.76 3.16
CA GLU A 75 -9.58 -3.98 3.91
C GLU A 75 -9.80 -5.18 2.98
N ASN A 76 -10.60 -5.00 1.92
CA ASN A 76 -10.84 -6.06 0.94
C ASN A 76 -9.53 -6.49 0.26
N ALA A 77 -8.67 -5.55 -0.12
CA ALA A 77 -7.36 -5.85 -0.69
C ALA A 77 -6.47 -6.64 0.29
N VAL A 78 -6.35 -6.17 1.53
CA VAL A 78 -5.55 -6.82 2.58
C VAL A 78 -6.10 -8.22 2.91
N ARG A 79 -7.42 -8.42 2.99
CA ARG A 79 -8.02 -9.75 3.20
C ARG A 79 -7.58 -10.77 2.15
N ASN A 80 -7.47 -10.33 0.92
CA ASN A 80 -7.09 -11.14 -0.23
C ASN A 80 -5.57 -11.39 -0.33
N ALA A 81 -4.72 -10.66 0.40
CA ALA A 81 -3.27 -10.82 0.39
C ALA A 81 -2.82 -12.14 1.04
N ARG A 82 -1.88 -12.86 0.40
CA ARG A 82 -1.35 -14.15 0.84
C ARG A 82 0.13 -14.12 1.16
N GLY A 83 0.85 -13.10 0.71
CA GLY A 83 2.29 -12.93 0.87
C GLY A 83 2.73 -12.79 2.32
N ASP A 84 4.00 -13.04 2.57
CA ASP A 84 4.60 -12.88 3.90
C ASP A 84 4.86 -11.42 4.25
N TYR A 85 5.07 -10.58 3.23
CA TYR A 85 5.16 -9.12 3.33
C TYR A 85 4.07 -8.48 2.49
N ILE A 86 3.33 -7.54 3.08
CA ILE A 86 2.21 -6.85 2.45
C ILE A 86 2.57 -5.37 2.34
N PHE A 87 2.53 -4.85 1.12
CA PHE A 87 2.80 -3.45 0.79
C PHE A 87 1.50 -2.76 0.45
N LEU A 88 1.24 -1.62 1.08
CA LEU A 88 0.13 -0.75 0.66
C LEU A 88 0.59 0.14 -0.51
N SER A 89 -0.33 0.42 -1.40
CA SER A 89 -0.09 1.30 -2.55
C SER A 89 -1.33 2.13 -2.85
N ASP A 90 -1.15 3.42 -3.07
CA ASP A 90 -2.18 4.26 -3.66
C ASP A 90 -2.12 4.14 -5.19
N GLN A 91 -3.20 4.51 -5.88
CA GLN A 91 -3.35 4.30 -7.33
C GLN A 91 -2.65 5.36 -8.20
N ASP A 92 -2.20 6.44 -7.58
CA ASP A 92 -1.71 7.68 -8.19
C ASP A 92 -0.26 8.03 -7.81
N ASP A 93 0.46 7.05 -7.27
CA ASP A 93 1.90 7.14 -6.99
C ASP A 93 2.74 6.51 -8.12
N ILE A 94 4.07 6.59 -8.00
CA ILE A 94 5.04 5.83 -8.80
C ILE A 94 6.09 5.25 -7.87
N TRP A 95 6.32 3.94 -7.94
CA TRP A 95 7.33 3.30 -7.14
C TRP A 95 8.72 3.49 -7.72
N LEU A 96 9.62 4.04 -6.93
CA LEU A 96 11.03 4.08 -7.28
C LEU A 96 11.63 2.67 -7.34
N PRO A 97 12.63 2.43 -8.21
CA PRO A 97 13.34 1.15 -8.26
C PRO A 97 13.85 0.70 -6.89
N GLU A 98 13.95 -0.61 -6.68
CA GLU A 98 14.47 -1.25 -5.45
C GLU A 98 13.61 -1.02 -4.18
N LYS A 99 12.38 -0.47 -4.28
CA LYS A 99 11.52 -0.24 -3.12
C LYS A 99 11.28 -1.54 -2.35
N ILE A 100 10.90 -2.61 -3.05
CA ILE A 100 10.63 -3.92 -2.43
C ILE A 100 11.90 -4.47 -1.78
N GLU A 101 13.02 -4.46 -2.49
CA GLU A 101 14.28 -5.00 -2.00
C GLU A 101 14.77 -4.26 -0.73
N LYS A 102 14.74 -2.93 -0.76
CA LYS A 102 15.12 -2.10 0.41
C LYS A 102 14.23 -2.37 1.61
N CYS A 103 12.93 -2.51 1.39
CA CYS A 103 11.99 -2.84 2.46
C CYS A 103 12.22 -4.25 3.02
N LYS A 104 12.45 -5.25 2.17
CA LYS A 104 12.78 -6.61 2.60
C LYS A 104 14.04 -6.62 3.46
N ARG A 105 15.10 -5.96 3.02
CA ARG A 105 16.33 -5.82 3.80
C ARG A 105 16.07 -5.22 5.17
N CYS A 106 15.30 -4.12 5.24
CA CYS A 106 14.92 -3.51 6.50
C CYS A 106 14.16 -4.47 7.43
N PHE A 107 13.21 -5.28 6.90
CA PHE A 107 12.53 -6.31 7.68
C PHE A 107 13.48 -7.37 8.24
N HIS A 108 14.47 -7.79 7.45
CA HIS A 108 15.45 -8.79 7.90
C HIS A 108 16.38 -8.24 8.97
N GLU A 109 16.89 -7.02 8.79
CA GLU A 109 17.83 -6.39 9.72
C GLU A 109 17.20 -5.99 11.05
N THR A 110 15.93 -5.56 11.04
CA THR A 110 15.27 -5.01 12.22
C THR A 110 14.32 -5.94 12.93
N GLY A 111 13.84 -6.97 12.26
CA GLY A 111 12.76 -7.83 12.75
C GLY A 111 11.41 -7.14 12.90
N ALA A 112 11.24 -5.91 12.39
CA ALA A 112 10.04 -5.11 12.55
C ALA A 112 8.80 -5.80 11.96
N GLU A 113 7.64 -5.60 12.60
CA GLU A 113 6.34 -6.04 12.09
C GLU A 113 5.77 -5.09 11.03
N LEU A 114 6.13 -3.80 11.12
CA LEU A 114 5.74 -2.75 10.20
C LEU A 114 6.92 -1.83 9.96
N ILE A 115 7.12 -1.45 8.71
CA ILE A 115 8.06 -0.41 8.29
C ILE A 115 7.33 0.71 7.58
N MET A 116 7.88 1.90 7.69
CA MET A 116 7.49 3.05 6.90
C MET A 116 8.72 3.59 6.19
N HIS A 117 8.59 3.80 4.90
CA HIS A 117 9.61 4.47 4.10
C HIS A 117 9.19 5.92 3.81
N ASN A 118 10.12 6.70 3.30
CA ASN A 118 9.85 8.06 2.85
C ASN A 118 9.38 8.06 1.39
N ALA A 119 8.80 9.18 0.95
CA ALA A 119 8.43 9.42 -0.44
C ALA A 119 8.84 10.84 -0.84
N TYR A 120 9.06 11.04 -2.12
CA TYR A 120 9.21 12.36 -2.72
C TYR A 120 7.86 12.87 -3.21
N ILE A 121 7.72 14.18 -3.25
CA ILE A 121 6.55 14.82 -3.86
C ILE A 121 6.86 15.01 -5.34
N ALA A 122 5.99 14.49 -6.22
CA ALA A 122 6.05 14.74 -7.65
C ALA A 122 5.03 15.81 -8.06
N ASP A 123 5.36 16.61 -9.06
CA ASP A 123 4.41 17.50 -9.72
C ASP A 123 3.72 16.77 -10.87
N GLU A 124 2.60 17.31 -11.36
CA GLU A 124 1.87 16.75 -12.51
C GLU A 124 2.69 16.69 -13.82
N ALA A 125 3.79 17.45 -13.89
CA ALA A 125 4.68 17.40 -15.05
C ALA A 125 5.55 16.15 -15.02
N PRO A 126 5.57 15.34 -16.11
CA PRO A 126 6.35 14.11 -16.15
C PRO A 126 7.83 14.36 -15.81
N GLY A 127 8.35 13.63 -14.83
CA GLY A 127 9.76 13.69 -14.43
C GLY A 127 10.14 14.80 -13.45
N SER A 128 9.22 15.65 -13.01
CA SER A 128 9.51 16.67 -12.00
C SER A 128 9.32 16.09 -10.59
N ILE A 129 10.38 15.54 -10.04
CA ILE A 129 10.44 15.17 -8.62
C ILE A 129 10.94 16.38 -7.85
N ARG A 130 10.14 16.88 -6.91
CA ARG A 130 10.65 17.88 -5.95
C ARG A 130 11.55 17.18 -4.95
N ASP A 131 12.71 17.77 -4.68
CA ASP A 131 13.60 17.30 -3.60
C ASP A 131 13.01 17.65 -2.21
N ILE A 132 11.72 17.37 -2.05
CA ILE A 132 10.95 17.55 -0.83
C ILE A 132 10.38 16.20 -0.44
N SER A 133 10.77 15.69 0.69
CA SER A 133 10.24 14.44 1.20
C SER A 133 8.97 14.66 2.01
N VAL A 134 8.03 13.72 1.94
CA VAL A 134 6.75 13.73 2.70
C VAL A 134 6.99 13.87 4.20
N PHE A 135 8.06 13.28 4.72
CA PHE A 135 8.42 13.32 6.14
C PHE A 135 9.47 14.37 6.49
N GLN A 136 9.65 15.41 5.69
CA GLN A 136 10.67 16.45 5.88
C GLN A 136 10.69 16.98 7.32
N GLY A 137 11.73 16.63 8.08
CA GLY A 137 11.92 17.05 9.49
C GLY A 137 10.92 16.46 10.50
N ARG A 138 10.01 15.58 10.09
CA ARG A 138 9.07 14.91 10.98
C ARG A 138 9.64 13.58 11.45
N ILE A 139 10.59 13.63 12.38
CA ILE A 139 10.98 12.43 13.14
C ILE A 139 9.76 12.03 13.95
N THR A 140 9.30 10.79 13.76
CA THR A 140 8.21 10.20 14.55
C THR A 140 8.64 10.15 16.01
N LYS A 141 8.25 11.16 16.80
CA LYS A 141 8.56 11.18 18.24
C LYS A 141 7.81 10.03 18.91
N LYS A 142 8.50 9.30 19.78
CA LYS A 142 7.95 8.16 20.52
C LYS A 142 6.69 8.56 21.31
N GLY A 143 5.65 7.71 21.26
CA GLY A 143 4.44 7.84 22.04
C GLY A 143 3.14 7.75 21.23
N ILE A 144 2.28 6.78 21.58
CA ILE A 144 1.00 6.46 20.92
C ILE A 144 0.08 7.70 20.84
N VAL A 145 -0.13 8.41 21.94
CA VAL A 145 -1.05 9.55 22.04
C VAL A 145 -0.64 10.69 21.09
N ARG A 146 0.66 10.93 20.95
CA ARG A 146 1.17 12.01 20.09
C ARG A 146 1.06 11.67 18.61
N LYS A 147 1.18 10.39 18.27
CA LYS A 147 0.98 9.87 16.90
C LYS A 147 -0.49 9.90 16.50
N MET A 148 -1.42 9.71 17.44
CA MET A 148 -2.86 9.87 17.21
C MET A 148 -3.24 11.31 16.89
N LEU A 149 -2.62 12.29 17.54
CA LEU A 149 -2.93 13.72 17.36
C LEU A 149 -2.25 14.36 16.16
N LYS A 150 -1.14 13.79 15.69
CA LYS A 150 -0.44 14.21 14.46
C LYS A 150 -0.16 12.96 13.65
N SER A 151 -1.12 12.55 12.81
CA SER A 151 -0.94 11.42 11.92
C SER A 151 0.37 11.56 11.14
N SER A 152 1.30 10.65 11.43
CA SER A 152 2.57 10.53 10.70
C SER A 152 2.54 9.28 9.82
N TYR A 153 1.38 8.63 9.73
CA TYR A 153 1.19 7.44 8.92
C TYR A 153 0.69 7.83 7.53
N HIS A 154 1.31 7.29 6.50
CA HIS A 154 0.90 7.41 5.11
C HIS A 154 0.83 6.01 4.51
N GLY A 155 -0.35 5.60 4.08
CA GLY A 155 -0.61 4.25 3.60
C GLY A 155 0.36 3.82 2.50
N CYS A 156 0.53 4.63 1.46
CA CYS A 156 1.44 4.35 0.34
C CYS A 156 2.92 4.16 0.74
N CYS A 157 3.29 4.60 1.95
CA CYS A 157 4.63 4.44 2.52
C CYS A 157 4.77 3.25 3.47
N MET A 158 3.76 2.37 3.57
CA MET A 158 3.72 1.28 4.55
C MET A 158 3.95 -0.07 3.92
N ALA A 159 4.73 -0.90 4.63
CA ALA A 159 4.77 -2.33 4.42
C ALA A 159 4.78 -3.06 5.78
N PHE A 160 4.15 -4.23 5.85
CA PHE A 160 4.04 -4.98 7.10
C PHE A 160 4.07 -6.50 6.88
N ARG A 161 4.41 -7.23 7.94
CA ARG A 161 4.42 -8.69 7.92
C ARG A 161 3.00 -9.26 7.96
N LYS A 162 2.82 -10.42 7.41
CA LYS A 162 1.54 -11.17 7.44
C LYS A 162 1.02 -11.37 8.86
N SER A 163 1.90 -11.53 9.85
CA SER A 163 1.52 -11.65 11.28
C SER A 163 0.71 -10.45 11.79
N LEU A 164 0.96 -9.25 11.25
CA LEU A 164 0.19 -8.05 11.60
C LEU A 164 -1.18 -8.05 10.92
N LYS A 165 -1.34 -8.66 9.75
CA LYS A 165 -2.62 -8.74 9.01
C LYS A 165 -3.76 -9.26 9.88
N GLU A 166 -3.51 -10.31 10.65
CA GLU A 166 -4.53 -10.93 11.51
C GLU A 166 -4.99 -10.01 12.64
N LYS A 167 -4.14 -9.08 13.06
CA LYS A 167 -4.41 -8.13 14.15
C LYS A 167 -5.12 -6.87 13.68
N ILE A 168 -4.89 -6.46 12.42
CA ILE A 168 -5.51 -5.26 11.87
C ILE A 168 -6.89 -5.50 11.27
N LEU A 169 -7.21 -6.75 10.96
CA LEU A 169 -8.53 -7.09 10.38
C LEU A 169 -9.55 -7.47 11.47
N PRO A 170 -10.79 -6.98 11.40
CA PRO A 170 -11.30 -6.03 10.40
C PRO A 170 -10.79 -4.60 10.63
N ILE A 171 -10.66 -3.81 9.55
CA ILE A 171 -10.35 -2.39 9.66
C ILE A 171 -11.61 -1.64 10.11
N PRO A 172 -11.58 -0.92 11.25
CA PRO A 172 -12.75 -0.22 11.75
C PRO A 172 -13.25 0.85 10.77
N ARG A 173 -14.56 0.97 10.63
CA ARG A 173 -15.17 2.13 9.98
C ARG A 173 -15.30 3.24 11.00
N GLY A 174 -14.69 4.39 10.73
CA GLY A 174 -14.69 5.49 11.68
C GLY A 174 -13.83 6.66 11.21
N PRO A 175 -13.54 7.61 12.12
CA PRO A 175 -12.82 8.82 11.78
C PRO A 175 -11.33 8.62 11.49
N PHE A 176 -10.79 7.46 11.81
CA PHE A 176 -9.38 7.14 11.55
C PHE A 176 -9.24 6.41 10.22
N PHE A 177 -8.30 6.88 9.39
CA PHE A 177 -7.94 6.21 8.15
C PHE A 177 -7.27 4.85 8.41
N HIS A 178 -7.28 3.97 7.42
CA HIS A 178 -6.72 2.62 7.50
C HIS A 178 -5.23 2.61 7.91
N ASP A 179 -4.45 3.57 7.42
CA ASP A 179 -3.02 3.71 7.72
C ASP A 179 -2.76 4.03 9.20
N VAL A 180 -3.56 4.93 9.79
CA VAL A 180 -3.50 5.23 11.22
C VAL A 180 -3.84 4.00 12.04
N TRP A 181 -4.89 3.28 11.67
CA TRP A 181 -5.28 2.04 12.34
C TRP A 181 -4.18 0.97 12.30
N ILE A 182 -3.61 0.73 11.12
CA ILE A 182 -2.51 -0.23 10.93
C ILE A 182 -1.30 0.16 11.77
N GLY A 183 -0.89 1.42 11.70
CA GLY A 183 0.26 1.93 12.44
C GLY A 183 0.08 1.86 13.96
N MET A 184 -1.09 2.21 14.48
CA MET A 184 -1.41 2.11 15.90
C MET A 184 -1.43 0.65 16.37
N THR A 185 -2.03 -0.23 15.59
CA THR A 185 -2.08 -1.66 15.91
C THR A 185 -0.65 -2.23 15.98
N ALA A 186 0.22 -1.88 15.05
CA ALA A 186 1.61 -2.29 15.08
C ALA A 186 2.36 -1.80 16.34
N GLU A 187 2.10 -0.57 16.80
CA GLU A 187 2.70 -0.04 18.03
C GLU A 187 2.23 -0.78 19.30
N ILE A 188 0.95 -1.16 19.34
CA ILE A 188 0.37 -1.90 20.50
C ILE A 188 0.96 -3.31 20.58
N PHE A 189 1.15 -3.97 19.43
CA PHE A 189 1.63 -5.34 19.38
C PHE A 189 3.15 -5.45 19.12
N LYS A 190 3.92 -4.37 19.31
CA LYS A 190 5.40 -4.43 19.34
C LYS A 190 5.86 -5.49 20.33
N ARG A 191 6.65 -6.43 19.82
CA ARG A 191 7.42 -7.38 20.65
C ARG A 191 8.81 -6.84 20.89
#